data_564b5d131f737590345e2f791c43092a
#
_entry.id   564b5d131f737590345e2f791c43092a
#
_cell.length_a   1.000
_cell.length_b   1.000
_cell.length_c   1.000
_cell.angle_alpha   90.00
_cell.angle_beta   90.00
_cell.angle_gamma   90.00
#
_symmetry.space_group_name_H-M   'P 1'
#
loop_
_entity.id
_entity.type
_entity.pdbx_description
1 polymer ?
#
loop_
_entity_poly.entity_id
_entity_poly.type
_entity_poly.pdbx_seq_one_letter_code
_entity_poly.pdbx_strand_id
1 'polypeptide(L)' 'MAKGRVGERVGEQVNKTAGALGDYLKEQRLSARLSLRQLAEQAGVSNPYLSQIERGLRKPSAEVLQQIAKAMRISAE' A
#
# COMPACT_ATOMS: atom_id res chain seq x y z
N MET A 1 -20.12 -23.33 -2.62
CA MET A 1 -19.53 -23.13 -2.84
C MET A 1 -19.23 -22.10 -2.99
N ALA A 2 -18.73 -22.05 -2.73
CA ALA A 2 -18.00 -20.96 -2.85
C ALA A 2 -18.62 -20.03 -3.63
N LYS A 3 -19.58 -20.40 -4.05
CA LYS A 3 -20.01 -19.69 -4.91
C LYS A 3 -20.86 -18.70 -4.52
N GLY A 4 -21.55 -18.78 -3.54
CA GLY A 4 -22.36 -17.70 -3.09
C GLY A 4 -21.56 -16.47 -2.95
N ARG A 5 -20.30 -16.67 -2.97
CA ARG A 5 -19.41 -15.59 -2.81
C ARG A 5 -19.20 -14.76 -4.02
N VAL A 6 -19.89 -15.07 -5.07
CA VAL A 6 -19.71 -14.32 -6.28
C VAL A 6 -19.94 -12.83 -6.04
N GLY A 7 -21.01 -12.51 -5.35
CA GLY A 7 -21.28 -11.11 -5.04
C GLY A 7 -20.21 -10.52 -4.19
N GLU A 8 -19.75 -11.28 -3.24
CA GLU A 8 -18.69 -10.82 -2.40
C GLU A 8 -17.42 -10.64 -3.18
N ARG A 9 -17.25 -11.50 -4.18
CA ARG A 9 -16.08 -11.43 -4.95
C ARG A 9 -15.93 -10.18 -5.73
N VAL A 10 -17.02 -9.59 -6.18
CA VAL A 10 -16.92 -8.35 -6.90
C VAL A 10 -16.31 -7.29 -6.00
N GLY A 11 -16.79 -7.18 -4.79
CA GLY A 11 -16.21 -6.26 -3.84
C GLY A 11 -14.81 -6.67 -3.45
N GLU A 12 -14.60 -7.97 -3.32
CA GLU A 12 -13.31 -8.47 -2.97
C GLU A 12 -12.27 -8.18 -4.03
N GLN A 13 -12.67 -8.22 -5.28
CA GLN A 13 -11.73 -7.96 -6.34
C GLN A 13 -11.20 -6.54 -6.28
N VAL A 14 -12.06 -5.59 -6.00
CA VAL A 14 -11.61 -4.22 -5.83
C VAL A 14 -10.67 -4.13 -4.65
N ASN A 15 -11.06 -4.73 -3.54
CA ASN A 15 -10.22 -4.74 -2.36
C ASN A 15 -8.95 -5.52 -2.58
N LYS A 16 -9.05 -6.58 -3.36
CA LYS A 16 -7.91 -7.43 -3.61
C LYS A 16 -6.86 -6.69 -4.41
N THR A 17 -7.28 -5.89 -5.38
CA THR A 17 -6.34 -5.11 -6.16
C THR A 17 -5.64 -4.10 -5.27
N ALA A 18 -6.41 -3.39 -4.45
CA ALA A 18 -5.83 -2.43 -3.53
C ALA A 18 -4.97 -3.14 -2.50
N GLY A 19 -5.41 -4.32 -2.05
CA GLY A 19 -4.65 -5.09 -1.10
C GLY A 19 -3.35 -5.61 -1.67
N ALA A 20 -3.37 -6.02 -2.94
CA ALA A 20 -2.16 -6.50 -3.58
C ALA A 20 -1.13 -5.37 -3.67
N LEU A 21 -1.56 -4.18 -4.03
CA LEU A 21 -0.66 -3.04 -4.07
C LEU A 21 -0.16 -2.71 -2.67
N GLY A 22 -1.05 -2.72 -1.70
CA GLY A 22 -0.67 -2.44 -0.33
C GLY A 22 0.33 -3.45 0.20
N ASP A 23 0.09 -4.72 -0.08
CA ASP A 23 1.02 -5.77 0.34
C ASP A 23 2.37 -5.60 -0.32
N TYR A 24 2.37 -5.25 -1.60
CA TYR A 24 3.60 -5.02 -2.32
C TYR A 24 4.39 -3.86 -1.69
N LEU A 25 3.70 -2.77 -1.41
CA LEU A 25 4.36 -1.61 -0.81
C LEU A 25 4.90 -1.95 0.57
N LYS A 26 4.14 -2.71 1.34
CA LYS A 26 4.59 -3.11 2.66
C LYS A 26 5.84 -3.98 2.57
N GLU A 27 5.85 -4.92 1.64
CA GLU A 27 7.01 -5.76 1.45
C GLU A 27 8.24 -4.95 1.05
N GLN A 28 8.06 -4.01 0.14
CA GLN A 28 9.17 -3.17 -0.28
C GLN A 28 9.67 -2.32 0.88
N ARG A 29 8.74 -1.82 1.68
CA ARG A 29 9.12 -1.02 2.84
C ARG A 29 9.93 -1.84 3.83
N LEU A 30 9.49 -3.05 4.09
CA LEU A 30 10.19 -3.93 5.03
C LEU A 30 11.56 -4.33 4.48
N SER A 31 11.65 -4.55 3.19
CA SER A 31 12.93 -4.85 2.56
C SER A 31 13.89 -3.68 2.69
N ALA A 32 13.38 -2.47 2.63
CA ALA A 32 14.19 -1.28 2.79
C ALA A 32 14.45 -0.96 4.26
N ARG A 33 13.91 -1.78 5.17
CA ARG A 33 14.09 -1.63 6.61
C ARG A 33 13.57 -0.30 7.11
N LEU A 34 12.44 0.12 6.55
CA LEU A 34 11.78 1.34 6.97
C LEU A 34 10.57 1.02 7.82
N SER A 35 10.41 1.77 8.90
CA SER A 35 9.16 1.71 9.63
C SER A 35 8.09 2.43 8.82
N LEU A 36 6.83 2.17 9.15
CA LEU A 36 5.74 2.86 8.50
C LEU A 36 5.90 4.38 8.64
N ARG A 37 6.26 4.79 9.83
CA ARG A 37 6.44 6.22 10.13
C ARG A 37 7.56 6.82 9.30
N GLN A 38 8.67 6.11 9.19
CA GLN A 38 9.79 6.62 8.40
C GLN A 38 9.42 6.79 6.95
N LEU A 39 8.73 5.81 6.39
CA LEU A 39 8.32 5.92 5.00
C LEU A 39 7.33 7.05 4.82
N ALA A 40 6.37 7.18 5.73
CA ALA A 40 5.39 8.26 5.64
C ALA A 40 6.08 9.61 5.64
N GLU A 41 7.05 9.78 6.51
CA GLU A 41 7.78 11.05 6.58
C GLU A 41 8.54 11.32 5.30
N GLN A 42 9.21 10.31 4.77
CA GLN A 42 9.99 10.49 3.56
C GLN A 42 9.11 10.72 2.34
N ALA A 43 7.97 10.10 2.32
CA ALA A 43 7.05 10.25 1.20
C ALA A 43 6.18 11.49 1.32
N GLY A 44 6.23 12.17 2.46
CA GLY A 44 5.45 13.38 2.63
C GLY A 44 3.97 13.13 2.85
N VAL A 45 3.62 11.99 3.41
CA VAL A 45 2.21 11.66 3.68
C VAL A 45 2.05 11.36 5.16
N SER A 46 0.81 11.37 5.62
CA SER A 46 0.57 11.09 7.02
C SER A 46 0.70 9.59 7.28
N ASN A 47 1.05 9.25 8.52
CA ASN A 47 1.17 7.87 8.93
C ASN A 47 -0.15 7.11 8.77
N PRO A 48 -1.29 7.65 9.22
CA PRO A 48 -2.54 6.93 9.01
C PRO A 48 -2.88 6.71 7.54
N TYR A 49 -2.57 7.68 6.69
CA TYR A 49 -2.85 7.55 5.28
C TYR A 49 -2.04 6.39 4.68
N LEU A 50 -0.74 6.36 4.98
CA LEU A 50 0.11 5.28 4.46
C LEU A 50 -0.33 3.93 5.01
N SER A 51 -0.71 3.89 6.28
CA SER A 51 -1.19 2.66 6.89
C SER A 51 -2.42 2.14 6.15
N GLN A 52 -3.34 3.02 5.80
CA GLN A 52 -4.54 2.63 5.09
C GLN A 52 -4.21 2.13 3.69
N ILE A 53 -3.23 2.72 3.05
CA ILE A 53 -2.80 2.25 1.73
C ILE A 53 -2.26 0.83 1.84
N GLU A 54 -1.41 0.56 2.82
CA GLU A 54 -0.82 -0.76 2.97
C GLU A 54 -1.86 -1.80 3.32
N ARG A 55 -2.92 -1.40 4.00
CA ARG A 55 -3.99 -2.32 4.36
C ARG A 55 -5.03 -2.50 3.28
N GLY A 56 -4.85 -1.82 2.15
CA GLY A 56 -5.79 -1.95 1.06
C GLY A 56 -7.07 -1.15 1.25
N LEU A 57 -7.09 -0.25 2.21
CA LEU A 57 -8.29 0.53 2.51
C LEU A 57 -8.34 1.84 1.75
N ARG A 58 -7.24 2.22 1.15
CA ARG A 58 -7.18 3.47 0.41
C ARG A 58 -6.22 3.31 -0.76
N LYS A 59 -6.61 3.88 -1.88
CA LYS A 59 -5.81 3.78 -3.09
C LYS A 59 -4.98 5.06 -3.22
N PRO A 60 -3.66 4.95 -3.36
CA PRO A 60 -2.84 6.15 -3.50
C PRO A 60 -3.02 6.76 -4.88
N SER A 61 -2.86 8.07 -4.96
CA SER A 61 -2.80 8.75 -6.24
C SER A 61 -1.48 8.40 -6.91
N ALA A 62 -1.39 8.67 -8.21
CA ALA A 62 -0.16 8.41 -8.94
C ALA A 62 1.00 9.20 -8.34
N GLU A 63 0.73 10.44 -7.94
CA GLU A 63 1.76 11.27 -7.37
C GLU A 63 2.24 10.72 -6.05
N VAL A 64 1.31 10.30 -5.19
CA VAL A 64 1.68 9.73 -3.90
C VAL A 64 2.46 8.43 -4.11
N LEU A 65 2.03 7.61 -5.06
CA LEU A 65 2.73 6.37 -5.33
C LEU A 65 4.16 6.64 -5.77
N GLN A 66 4.37 7.65 -6.59
CA GLN A 66 5.72 8.01 -7.00
C GLN A 66 6.55 8.49 -5.82
N GLN A 67 5.95 9.25 -4.91
CA GLN A 67 6.68 9.69 -3.73
C GLN A 67 7.08 8.52 -2.85
N ILE A 68 6.18 7.57 -2.69
CA ILE A 68 6.47 6.38 -1.90
C ILE A 68 7.60 5.57 -2.56
N ALA A 69 7.52 5.37 -3.86
CA ALA A 69 8.54 4.61 -4.57
C ALA A 69 9.90 5.29 -4.48
N LYS A 70 9.92 6.61 -4.60
CA LYS A 70 11.14 7.36 -4.50
C LYS A 70 11.75 7.25 -3.11
N ALA A 71 10.92 7.34 -2.10
CA ALA A 71 11.40 7.25 -0.72
C ALA A 71 12.02 5.88 -0.46
N MET A 72 11.40 4.83 -0.95
CA MET A 72 11.92 3.49 -0.75
C MET A 72 13.21 3.26 -1.54
N ARG A 73 13.31 3.83 -2.72
CA ARG A 73 14.50 3.66 -3.53
C ARG A 73 15.70 4.35 -2.88
N ILE A 74 15.50 5.54 -2.36
CA ILE A 74 16.56 6.26 -1.69
C ILE A 74 17.03 5.50 -0.47
N SER A 75 16.08 4.95 0.28
CA SER A 75 16.42 4.23 1.51
C SER A 75 17.10 2.91 1.23
N ALA A 76 16.82 2.31 0.08
CA ALA A 76 17.40 1.01 -0.24
C ALA A 76 18.86 1.12 -0.62
N GLU A 77 19.31 2.30 -0.97
CA GLU A 77 20.71 2.51 -1.26
C GLU A 77 21.51 2.72 0.01
#